data_d2ff2149d60b6f2c915bb783bf5d8c00
#
_entry.id   d2ff2149d60b6f2c915bb783bf5d8c00
#
_cell.length_a   1.000
_cell.length_b   1.000
_cell.length_c   1.000
_cell.angle_alpha   90.00
_cell.angle_beta   90.00
_cell.angle_gamma   90.00
#
_symmetry.space_group_name_H-M   'P 1'
#
loop_
_entity.id
_entity.type
_entity.pdbx_description
1 polymer ?
#
loop_
_entity_poly.entity_id
_entity_poly.type
_entity_poly.pdbx_seq_one_letter_code
_entity_poly.pdbx_strand_id
1 'polypeptide(L)'
;PIMTIIGIYKAMGPNVIMQYVGGALISGGLLLSFLGYSKIVGYIRKVITPVVIGPTIMAIGFSLAPTAVQFNAANYWPVSLLVVFLIFFFSLVTKNQYLNIFSVLTSIVIAYLICLLLSVTGLFATGHPAYIDLTEVIRAPWFRFTGIMPWGAPKFSVVTFGTALAGFFAVMIESIGDYHSCSYAAGLDDPSSETISRGIGAEGLNCAISGMLGGVATTSYTENIGLIGLTGVASRWVVRTGAILLILMSTIGKLGALVATIPSPIIGGAYISLFGVIGALGIQVLMRADMGSQRNVLIVGFAFLMALGLPGWIEQNHAVFSTTPMAVAGICAAVCDSLIPGTDEERGIGVKLE
;
A
#
# COMPACT_ATOMS: atom_id res chain seq x y z
N PRO A 1 -7.64 -0.68 -7.57
CA PRO A 1 -7.63 -0.34 -9.02
C PRO A 1 -7.05 -1.43 -9.91
N ILE A 2 -5.81 -1.91 -9.65
CA ILE A 2 -5.15 -2.92 -10.52
C ILE A 2 -5.96 -4.22 -10.58
N MET A 3 -6.42 -4.75 -9.45
CA MET A 3 -7.24 -5.98 -9.40
C MET A 3 -8.53 -5.86 -10.20
N THR A 4 -9.15 -4.68 -10.20
CA THR A 4 -10.35 -4.41 -11.01
C THR A 4 -10.03 -4.42 -12.50
N ILE A 5 -8.91 -3.80 -12.91
CA ILE A 5 -8.45 -3.83 -14.30
C ILE A 5 -8.18 -5.29 -14.74
N ILE A 6 -7.54 -6.08 -13.87
CA ILE A 6 -7.32 -7.52 -14.09
C ILE A 6 -8.66 -8.23 -14.30
N GLY A 7 -9.66 -7.96 -13.47
CA GLY A 7 -10.99 -8.57 -13.57
C GLY A 7 -11.69 -8.25 -14.90
N ILE A 8 -11.70 -6.96 -15.29
CA ILE A 8 -12.35 -6.49 -16.52
C ILE A 8 -11.72 -7.10 -17.78
N TYR A 9 -10.40 -7.21 -17.83
CA TYR A 9 -9.67 -7.65 -19.02
C TYR A 9 -9.15 -9.09 -18.93
N LYS A 10 -9.61 -9.89 -17.96
CA LYS A 10 -9.13 -11.25 -17.71
C LYS A 10 -9.13 -12.15 -18.95
N ALA A 11 -10.14 -12.00 -19.82
CA ALA A 11 -10.27 -12.78 -21.05
C ALA A 11 -9.27 -12.41 -22.16
N MET A 12 -8.59 -11.26 -22.06
CA MET A 12 -7.69 -10.74 -23.11
C MET A 12 -6.22 -11.17 -22.95
N GLY A 13 -5.90 -11.88 -21.88
CA GLY A 13 -4.55 -12.37 -21.58
C GLY A 13 -3.67 -11.37 -20.83
N PRO A 14 -2.61 -11.87 -20.16
CA PRO A 14 -1.83 -11.11 -19.19
C PRO A 14 -1.12 -9.88 -19.78
N ASN A 15 -0.58 -9.97 -20.99
CA ASN A 15 0.11 -8.84 -21.62
C ASN A 15 -0.84 -7.67 -21.90
N VAL A 16 -2.07 -7.95 -22.36
CA VAL A 16 -3.07 -6.90 -22.63
C VAL A 16 -3.53 -6.25 -21.33
N ILE A 17 -3.71 -7.04 -20.28
CA ILE A 17 -4.01 -6.52 -18.93
C ILE A 17 -2.94 -5.51 -18.51
N MET A 18 -1.66 -5.88 -18.62
CA MET A 18 -0.54 -5.03 -18.23
C MET A 18 -0.42 -3.77 -19.11
N GLN A 19 -0.82 -3.81 -20.38
CA GLN A 19 -0.91 -2.63 -21.23
C GLN A 19 -1.95 -1.62 -20.70
N TYR A 20 -3.13 -2.11 -20.25
CA TYR A 20 -4.14 -1.24 -19.64
C TYR A 20 -3.74 -0.75 -18.25
N VAL A 21 -3.07 -1.57 -17.45
CA VAL A 21 -2.49 -1.15 -16.16
C VAL A 21 -1.47 -0.05 -16.39
N GLY A 22 -0.53 -0.24 -17.32
CA GLY A 22 0.46 0.77 -17.68
C GLY A 22 -0.18 2.09 -18.15
N GLY A 23 -1.19 2.01 -19.02
CA GLY A 23 -1.94 3.18 -19.48
C GLY A 23 -2.65 3.93 -18.35
N ALA A 24 -3.27 3.19 -17.42
CA ALA A 24 -3.94 3.76 -16.25
C ALA A 24 -2.94 4.44 -15.28
N LEU A 25 -1.77 3.82 -15.07
CA LEU A 25 -0.71 4.39 -14.22
C LEU A 25 -0.09 5.64 -14.84
N ILE A 26 0.16 5.65 -16.14
CA ILE A 26 0.70 6.81 -16.85
C ILE A 26 -0.30 7.96 -16.80
N SER A 27 -1.53 7.74 -17.20
CA SER A 27 -2.54 8.81 -17.26
C SER A 27 -2.93 9.33 -15.88
N GLY A 28 -3.17 8.43 -14.92
CA GLY A 28 -3.51 8.80 -13.53
C GLY A 28 -2.33 9.43 -12.80
N GLY A 29 -1.11 8.90 -12.99
CA GLY A 29 0.11 9.46 -12.41
C GLY A 29 0.42 10.85 -12.93
N LEU A 30 0.27 11.10 -14.25
CA LEU A 30 0.44 12.44 -14.84
C LEU A 30 -0.61 13.43 -14.31
N LEU A 31 -1.87 12.98 -14.14
CA LEU A 31 -2.89 13.81 -13.53
C LEU A 31 -2.56 14.15 -12.08
N LEU A 32 -2.16 13.15 -11.27
CA LEU A 32 -1.74 13.39 -9.89
C LEU A 32 -0.54 14.35 -9.82
N SER A 33 0.43 14.18 -10.72
CA SER A 33 1.57 15.07 -10.85
C SER A 33 1.14 16.51 -11.18
N PHE A 34 0.23 16.67 -12.13
CA PHE A 34 -0.33 17.96 -12.47
C PHE A 34 -1.05 18.61 -11.28
N LEU A 35 -1.91 17.87 -10.57
CA LEU A 35 -2.61 18.36 -9.38
C LEU A 35 -1.62 18.78 -8.28
N GLY A 36 -0.58 17.97 -8.04
CA GLY A 36 0.48 18.28 -7.09
C GLY A 36 1.18 19.60 -7.41
N TYR A 37 1.74 19.72 -8.61
CA TYR A 37 2.50 20.92 -9.00
C TYR A 37 1.63 22.17 -9.26
N SER A 38 0.32 22.00 -9.54
CA SER A 38 -0.61 23.13 -9.69
C SER A 38 -1.01 23.79 -8.36
N LYS A 39 -0.50 23.29 -7.21
CA LYS A 39 -0.82 23.77 -5.86
C LYS A 39 -2.29 23.60 -5.44
N ILE A 40 -3.11 22.92 -6.21
CA ILE A 40 -4.53 22.61 -5.88
C ILE A 40 -4.61 21.79 -4.59
N VAL A 41 -3.61 20.95 -4.35
CA VAL A 41 -3.48 20.14 -3.13
C VAL A 41 -3.51 20.99 -1.86
N GLY A 42 -3.02 22.23 -1.91
CA GLY A 42 -3.10 23.17 -0.78
C GLY A 42 -4.53 23.51 -0.36
N TYR A 43 -5.49 23.48 -1.29
CA TYR A 43 -6.91 23.66 -0.98
C TYR A 43 -7.53 22.36 -0.47
N ILE A 44 -7.17 21.21 -1.06
CA ILE A 44 -7.66 19.90 -0.68
C ILE A 44 -7.22 19.55 0.75
N ARG A 45 -6.01 19.95 1.15
CA ARG A 45 -5.49 19.77 2.52
C ARG A 45 -6.43 20.29 3.61
N LYS A 46 -7.17 21.38 3.36
CA LYS A 46 -8.11 21.93 4.34
C LYS A 46 -9.28 21.01 4.66
N VAL A 47 -9.58 20.09 3.75
CA VAL A 47 -10.66 19.09 3.86
C VAL A 47 -10.14 17.77 4.42
N ILE A 48 -8.82 17.54 4.38
CA ILE A 48 -8.19 16.30 4.84
C ILE A 48 -7.82 16.44 6.32
N THR A 49 -8.76 16.08 7.18
CA THR A 49 -8.62 16.06 8.63
C THR A 49 -8.32 14.65 9.14
N PRO A 50 -7.88 14.44 10.38
CA PRO A 50 -7.77 13.12 10.99
C PRO A 50 -9.06 12.29 10.91
N VAL A 51 -10.22 12.93 10.96
CA VAL A 51 -11.55 12.29 10.80
C VAL A 51 -11.74 11.72 9.39
N VAL A 52 -11.05 12.29 8.38
CA VAL A 52 -11.06 11.80 6.99
C VAL A 52 -9.97 10.74 6.76
N ILE A 53 -8.77 11.01 7.24
CA ILE A 53 -7.58 10.13 7.04
C ILE A 53 -7.79 8.77 7.74
N GLY A 54 -8.27 8.80 9.00
CA GLY A 54 -8.40 7.59 9.82
C GLY A 54 -9.24 6.48 9.18
N PRO A 55 -10.52 6.72 8.85
CA PRO A 55 -11.36 5.69 8.21
C PRO A 55 -10.85 5.30 6.82
N THR A 56 -10.14 6.19 6.11
CA THR A 56 -9.52 5.87 4.82
C THR A 56 -8.42 4.82 4.99
N ILE A 57 -7.50 5.02 5.93
CA ILE A 57 -6.42 4.06 6.23
C ILE A 57 -6.99 2.75 6.79
N MET A 58 -7.98 2.82 7.70
CA MET A 58 -8.66 1.62 8.20
C MET A 58 -9.26 0.81 7.05
N ALA A 59 -9.93 1.47 6.10
CA ALA A 59 -10.53 0.82 4.95
C ALA A 59 -9.49 0.12 4.06
N ILE A 60 -8.26 0.63 3.94
CA ILE A 60 -7.16 -0.05 3.25
C ILE A 60 -6.87 -1.39 3.92
N GLY A 61 -6.52 -1.38 5.21
CA GLY A 61 -6.14 -2.58 5.94
C GLY A 61 -7.24 -3.66 5.90
N PHE A 62 -8.47 -3.30 6.19
CA PHE A 62 -9.59 -4.24 6.25
C PHE A 62 -10.05 -4.74 4.88
N SER A 63 -9.97 -3.90 3.82
CA SER A 63 -10.35 -4.31 2.46
C SER A 63 -9.38 -5.33 1.85
N LEU A 64 -8.16 -5.40 2.35
CA LEU A 64 -7.15 -6.35 1.90
C LEU A 64 -7.18 -7.68 2.68
N ALA A 65 -8.04 -7.80 3.72
CA ALA A 65 -8.19 -9.03 4.48
C ALA A 65 -8.53 -10.27 3.63
N PRO A 66 -9.42 -10.21 2.62
CA PRO A 66 -9.65 -11.36 1.72
C PRO A 66 -8.38 -11.76 0.97
N THR A 67 -7.57 -10.80 0.53
CA THR A 67 -6.30 -11.08 -0.16
C THR A 67 -5.31 -11.78 0.77
N ALA A 68 -5.19 -11.32 2.00
CA ALA A 68 -4.32 -11.93 2.99
C ALA A 68 -4.77 -13.35 3.36
N VAL A 69 -6.06 -13.51 3.68
CA VAL A 69 -6.60 -14.74 4.26
C VAL A 69 -7.03 -15.73 3.18
N GLN A 70 -7.98 -15.37 2.32
CA GLN A 70 -8.62 -16.31 1.40
C GLN A 70 -7.70 -16.71 0.24
N PHE A 71 -6.98 -15.76 -0.34
CA PHE A 71 -6.16 -16.02 -1.53
C PHE A 71 -4.74 -16.49 -1.21
N ASN A 72 -4.26 -16.27 0.00
CA ASN A 72 -2.88 -16.61 0.38
C ASN A 72 -2.81 -17.53 1.60
N ALA A 73 -3.21 -17.07 2.79
CA ALA A 73 -3.01 -17.82 4.02
C ALA A 73 -3.80 -19.13 4.07
N ALA A 74 -5.02 -19.13 3.54
CA ALA A 74 -5.90 -20.31 3.54
C ALA A 74 -5.38 -21.45 2.65
N ASN A 75 -4.42 -21.20 1.77
CA ASN A 75 -3.79 -22.26 0.97
C ASN A 75 -3.03 -23.26 1.85
N TYR A 76 -2.38 -22.81 2.92
CA TYR A 76 -1.77 -23.68 3.92
C TYR A 76 -1.52 -22.95 5.26
N TRP A 77 -2.49 -23.02 6.16
CA TRP A 77 -2.48 -22.31 7.44
C TRP A 77 -1.27 -22.57 8.33
N PRO A 78 -0.69 -23.78 8.44
CA PRO A 78 0.45 -24.00 9.33
C PRO A 78 1.63 -23.08 9.04
N VAL A 79 1.97 -22.89 7.76
CA VAL A 79 3.05 -21.98 7.35
C VAL A 79 2.66 -20.51 7.57
N SER A 80 1.42 -20.15 7.27
CA SER A 80 0.95 -18.77 7.45
C SER A 80 0.95 -18.37 8.95
N LEU A 81 0.47 -19.24 9.82
CA LEU A 81 0.49 -19.01 11.27
C LEU A 81 1.92 -18.99 11.84
N LEU A 82 2.81 -19.81 11.30
CA LEU A 82 4.23 -19.74 11.65
C LEU A 82 4.82 -18.36 11.35
N VAL A 83 4.52 -17.79 10.17
CA VAL A 83 5.00 -16.45 9.78
C VAL A 83 4.42 -15.39 10.72
N VAL A 84 3.12 -15.42 11.00
CA VAL A 84 2.47 -14.49 11.94
C VAL A 84 3.12 -14.59 13.32
N PHE A 85 3.31 -15.82 13.84
CA PHE A 85 3.97 -16.03 15.11
C PHE A 85 5.40 -15.47 15.14
N LEU A 86 6.19 -15.75 14.11
CA LEU A 86 7.56 -15.23 14.01
C LEU A 86 7.59 -13.70 13.96
N ILE A 87 6.67 -13.07 13.22
CA ILE A 87 6.58 -11.61 13.15
C ILE A 87 6.30 -11.03 14.55
N PHE A 88 5.31 -11.58 15.27
CA PHE A 88 4.99 -11.14 16.63
C PHE A 88 6.14 -11.39 17.59
N PHE A 89 6.79 -12.56 17.50
CA PHE A 89 7.92 -12.89 18.34
C PHE A 89 9.09 -11.91 18.13
N PHE A 90 9.49 -11.67 16.88
CA PHE A 90 10.58 -10.75 16.59
C PHE A 90 10.22 -9.29 16.84
N SER A 91 8.98 -8.89 16.62
CA SER A 91 8.54 -7.52 16.82
C SER A 91 8.29 -7.15 18.29
N LEU A 92 7.77 -8.07 19.11
CA LEU A 92 7.30 -7.76 20.46
C LEU A 92 8.14 -8.38 21.57
N VAL A 93 8.73 -9.56 21.34
CA VAL A 93 9.41 -10.31 22.39
C VAL A 93 10.93 -10.11 22.34
N THR A 94 11.48 -9.96 21.15
CA THR A 94 12.92 -9.85 20.96
C THR A 94 13.41 -8.47 21.40
N LYS A 95 14.43 -8.45 22.28
CA LYS A 95 15.07 -7.22 22.77
C LYS A 95 16.11 -6.64 21.77
N ASN A 96 16.42 -7.36 20.70
CA ASN A 96 17.38 -6.93 19.71
C ASN A 96 16.72 -5.98 18.72
N GLN A 97 17.13 -4.71 18.72
CA GLN A 97 16.59 -3.65 17.89
C GLN A 97 16.59 -4.00 16.39
N TYR A 98 17.65 -4.64 15.89
CA TYR A 98 17.73 -5.03 14.49
C TYR A 98 16.71 -6.10 14.11
N LEU A 99 16.52 -7.12 14.95
CA LEU A 99 15.52 -8.17 14.71
C LEU A 99 14.10 -7.62 14.81
N ASN A 100 13.87 -6.65 15.67
CA ASN A 100 12.58 -5.97 15.78
C ASN A 100 12.28 -5.18 14.49
N ILE A 101 13.22 -4.36 14.00
CA ILE A 101 13.08 -3.56 12.78
C ILE A 101 12.84 -4.46 11.55
N PHE A 102 13.60 -5.55 11.44
CA PHE A 102 13.50 -6.49 10.31
C PHE A 102 12.60 -7.70 10.59
N SER A 103 11.67 -7.61 11.55
CA SER A 103 10.84 -8.72 12.00
C SER A 103 10.10 -9.41 10.86
N VAL A 104 9.48 -8.66 9.96
CA VAL A 104 8.76 -9.21 8.79
C VAL A 104 9.72 -9.92 7.84
N LEU A 105 10.83 -9.27 7.45
CA LEU A 105 11.81 -9.85 6.55
C LEU A 105 12.44 -11.12 7.14
N THR A 106 12.86 -11.07 8.40
CA THR A 106 13.45 -12.21 9.10
C THR A 106 12.47 -13.38 9.17
N SER A 107 11.20 -13.11 9.45
CA SER A 107 10.15 -14.13 9.51
C SER A 107 9.90 -14.78 8.15
N ILE A 108 9.82 -13.99 7.08
CA ILE A 108 9.69 -14.51 5.71
C ILE A 108 10.89 -15.37 5.34
N VAL A 109 12.11 -14.93 5.63
CA VAL A 109 13.34 -15.69 5.33
C VAL A 109 13.37 -17.01 6.09
N ILE A 110 13.07 -17.02 7.39
CA ILE A 110 13.03 -18.25 8.20
C ILE A 110 11.98 -19.22 7.66
N ALA A 111 10.75 -18.74 7.42
CA ALA A 111 9.68 -19.59 6.89
C ALA A 111 10.03 -20.11 5.49
N TYR A 112 10.65 -19.29 4.64
CA TYR A 112 11.13 -19.70 3.34
C TYR A 112 12.19 -20.81 3.43
N LEU A 113 13.18 -20.68 4.32
CA LEU A 113 14.20 -21.70 4.53
C LEU A 113 13.60 -23.02 5.07
N ILE A 114 12.61 -22.94 5.96
CA ILE A 114 11.88 -24.13 6.44
C ILE A 114 11.13 -24.80 5.29
N CYS A 115 10.36 -24.04 4.49
CA CYS A 115 9.64 -24.58 3.33
C CYS A 115 10.60 -25.18 2.30
N LEU A 116 11.74 -24.53 2.06
CA LEU A 116 12.78 -25.04 1.16
C LEU A 116 13.35 -26.37 1.66
N LEU A 117 13.70 -26.47 2.93
CA LEU A 117 14.18 -27.71 3.55
C LEU A 117 13.14 -28.83 3.40
N LEU A 118 11.87 -28.56 3.68
CA LEU A 118 10.79 -29.52 3.56
C LEU A 118 10.53 -29.94 2.09
N SER A 119 10.75 -29.03 1.14
CA SER A 119 10.68 -29.34 -0.29
C SER A 119 11.84 -30.22 -0.77
N VAL A 120 13.06 -29.94 -0.31
CA VAL A 120 14.26 -30.74 -0.65
C VAL A 120 14.21 -32.13 -0.02
N THR A 121 13.69 -32.26 1.21
CA THR A 121 13.53 -33.57 1.89
C THR A 121 12.37 -34.39 1.35
N GLY A 122 11.56 -33.85 0.43
CA GLY A 122 10.41 -34.54 -0.17
C GLY A 122 9.16 -34.57 0.70
N LEU A 123 9.16 -33.92 1.88
CA LEU A 123 7.97 -33.78 2.72
C LEU A 123 6.91 -32.88 2.08
N PHE A 124 7.35 -31.83 1.36
CA PHE A 124 6.47 -31.09 0.48
C PHE A 124 6.74 -31.54 -0.96
N ALA A 125 5.79 -32.30 -1.52
CA ALA A 125 5.86 -32.76 -2.91
C ALA A 125 5.47 -31.66 -3.90
N THR A 126 5.79 -31.86 -5.17
CA THR A 126 5.33 -31.00 -6.28
C THR A 126 3.80 -30.92 -6.26
N GLY A 127 3.28 -29.68 -6.23
CA GLY A 127 1.84 -29.41 -6.07
C GLY A 127 1.39 -29.06 -4.66
N HIS A 128 2.25 -29.20 -3.63
CA HIS A 128 1.95 -28.70 -2.29
C HIS A 128 1.98 -27.15 -2.29
N PRO A 129 1.02 -26.45 -1.66
CA PRO A 129 0.96 -24.98 -1.67
C PRO A 129 2.19 -24.25 -1.12
N ALA A 130 2.97 -24.91 -0.27
CA ALA A 130 4.21 -24.37 0.29
C ALA A 130 5.48 -24.98 -0.36
N TYR A 131 5.34 -25.71 -1.48
CA TYR A 131 6.48 -26.25 -2.25
C TYR A 131 7.28 -25.12 -2.91
N ILE A 132 8.60 -25.20 -2.86
CA ILE A 132 9.51 -24.25 -3.47
C ILE A 132 10.25 -24.93 -4.62
N ASP A 133 10.05 -24.39 -5.83
CA ASP A 133 10.78 -24.80 -7.03
C ASP A 133 11.83 -23.74 -7.37
N LEU A 134 13.11 -24.12 -7.30
CA LEU A 134 14.25 -23.26 -7.63
C LEU A 134 14.65 -23.30 -9.12
N THR A 135 13.95 -24.08 -9.95
CA THR A 135 14.30 -24.26 -11.37
C THR A 135 14.37 -22.93 -12.11
N GLU A 136 13.37 -22.05 -11.88
CA GLU A 136 13.34 -20.71 -12.49
C GLU A 136 14.46 -19.81 -11.99
N VAL A 137 14.89 -19.94 -10.72
CA VAL A 137 16.02 -19.20 -10.16
C VAL A 137 17.33 -19.61 -10.82
N ILE A 138 17.50 -20.91 -11.04
CA ILE A 138 18.70 -21.47 -11.70
C ILE A 138 18.78 -20.98 -13.13
N ARG A 139 17.64 -20.98 -13.87
CA ARG A 139 17.56 -20.55 -15.26
C ARG A 139 17.60 -19.04 -15.45
N ALA A 140 17.25 -18.25 -14.43
CA ALA A 140 17.23 -16.80 -14.51
C ALA A 140 18.61 -16.23 -14.81
N PRO A 141 18.73 -15.23 -15.68
CA PRO A 141 19.99 -14.54 -15.94
C PRO A 141 20.45 -13.77 -14.69
N TRP A 142 21.77 -13.63 -14.52
CA TRP A 142 22.33 -12.80 -13.45
C TRP A 142 21.92 -11.34 -13.60
N PHE A 143 21.97 -10.81 -14.81
CA PHE A 143 21.60 -9.43 -15.11
C PHE A 143 20.39 -9.40 -16.04
N ARG A 144 19.38 -8.62 -15.68
CA ARG A 144 18.20 -8.39 -16.48
C ARG A 144 17.85 -6.91 -16.46
N PHE A 145 17.85 -6.30 -17.61
CA PHE A 145 17.39 -4.93 -17.76
C PHE A 145 15.97 -4.93 -18.32
N THR A 146 15.07 -4.27 -17.61
CA THR A 146 13.70 -4.08 -18.08
C THR A 146 13.70 -2.98 -19.13
N GLY A 147 13.23 -3.28 -20.33
CA GLY A 147 13.05 -2.27 -21.38
C GLY A 147 11.90 -1.32 -21.06
N ILE A 148 11.84 -0.21 -21.80
CA ILE A 148 10.68 0.68 -21.74
C ILE A 148 9.49 -0.04 -22.39
N MET A 149 8.33 -0.03 -21.73
CA MET A 149 7.09 -0.67 -22.18
C MET A 149 7.24 -2.19 -22.45
N PRO A 150 7.71 -2.98 -21.47
CA PRO A 150 8.02 -4.39 -21.68
C PRO A 150 6.80 -5.25 -22.07
N TRP A 151 5.61 -4.78 -21.78
CA TRP A 151 4.34 -5.42 -22.12
C TRP A 151 3.76 -4.96 -23.48
N GLY A 152 4.46 -4.07 -24.19
CA GLY A 152 3.99 -3.39 -25.40
C GLY A 152 3.42 -2.00 -25.12
N ALA A 153 2.93 -1.31 -26.16
CA ALA A 153 2.40 0.04 -26.02
C ALA A 153 1.24 0.10 -25.03
N PRO A 154 1.23 1.10 -24.11
CA PRO A 154 0.16 1.23 -23.14
C PRO A 154 -1.18 1.50 -23.81
N LYS A 155 -2.23 0.88 -23.31
CA LYS A 155 -3.60 1.07 -23.77
C LYS A 155 -4.36 1.95 -22.79
N PHE A 156 -5.13 2.88 -23.33
CA PHE A 156 -5.92 3.82 -22.54
C PHE A 156 -7.41 3.49 -22.69
N SER A 157 -8.13 3.53 -21.56
CA SER A 157 -9.58 3.36 -21.51
C SER A 157 -10.14 4.28 -20.44
N VAL A 158 -11.29 4.89 -20.70
CA VAL A 158 -12.01 5.75 -19.73
C VAL A 158 -12.33 4.96 -18.46
N VAL A 159 -12.67 3.69 -18.59
CA VAL A 159 -12.99 2.80 -17.46
C VAL A 159 -11.75 2.57 -16.58
N THR A 160 -10.61 2.21 -17.19
CA THR A 160 -9.37 1.98 -16.45
C THR A 160 -8.82 3.26 -15.85
N PHE A 161 -8.95 4.38 -16.55
CA PHE A 161 -8.59 5.70 -16.03
C PHE A 161 -9.46 6.09 -14.83
N GLY A 162 -10.78 5.96 -14.92
CA GLY A 162 -11.71 6.27 -13.82
C GLY A 162 -11.44 5.40 -12.57
N THR A 163 -11.17 4.11 -12.78
CA THR A 163 -10.80 3.19 -11.70
C THR A 163 -9.47 3.58 -11.05
N ALA A 164 -8.47 3.95 -11.85
CA ALA A 164 -7.17 4.41 -11.36
C ALA A 164 -7.30 5.73 -10.61
N LEU A 165 -8.11 6.66 -11.12
CA LEU A 165 -8.33 7.98 -10.53
C LEU A 165 -8.83 7.88 -9.09
N ALA A 166 -9.81 7.02 -8.81
CA ALA A 166 -10.29 6.77 -7.45
C ALA A 166 -9.15 6.29 -6.52
N GLY A 167 -8.26 5.42 -7.03
CA GLY A 167 -7.07 4.99 -6.30
C GLY A 167 -6.08 6.12 -6.06
N PHE A 168 -5.82 6.96 -7.04
CA PHE A 168 -4.89 8.10 -6.89
C PHE A 168 -5.40 9.15 -5.91
N PHE A 169 -6.70 9.41 -5.84
CA PHE A 169 -7.27 10.29 -4.81
C PHE A 169 -7.07 9.73 -3.41
N ALA A 170 -7.28 8.42 -3.23
CA ALA A 170 -7.07 7.79 -1.94
C ALA A 170 -5.59 7.81 -1.52
N VAL A 171 -4.67 7.50 -2.44
CA VAL A 171 -3.23 7.63 -2.23
C VAL A 171 -2.84 9.06 -1.85
N MET A 172 -3.40 10.06 -2.49
CA MET A 172 -3.15 11.46 -2.14
C MET A 172 -3.56 11.80 -0.69
N ILE A 173 -4.68 11.26 -0.21
CA ILE A 173 -5.13 11.44 1.17
C ILE A 173 -4.16 10.77 2.14
N GLU A 174 -3.75 9.53 1.84
CA GLU A 174 -2.78 8.76 2.61
C GLU A 174 -1.43 9.49 2.68
N SER A 175 -0.88 9.90 1.54
CA SER A 175 0.41 10.58 1.45
C SER A 175 0.46 11.90 2.22
N ILE A 176 -0.64 12.66 2.27
CA ILE A 176 -0.71 13.86 3.12
C ILE A 176 -0.54 13.48 4.59
N GLY A 177 -1.21 12.43 5.06
CA GLY A 177 -1.06 11.90 6.41
C GLY A 177 0.37 11.44 6.71
N ASP A 178 0.98 10.75 5.75
CA ASP A 178 2.35 10.24 5.85
C ASP A 178 3.38 11.37 5.94
N TYR A 179 3.23 12.44 5.17
CA TYR A 179 4.16 13.57 5.22
C TYR A 179 4.12 14.28 6.58
N HIS A 180 2.94 14.43 7.19
CA HIS A 180 2.82 14.96 8.56
C HIS A 180 3.46 14.01 9.58
N SER A 181 3.15 12.72 9.48
CA SER A 181 3.70 11.69 10.38
C SER A 181 5.22 11.57 10.27
N CYS A 182 5.76 11.65 9.04
CA CYS A 182 7.19 11.62 8.77
C CYS A 182 7.91 12.85 9.37
N SER A 183 7.33 14.04 9.21
CA SER A 183 7.90 15.27 9.82
C SER A 183 7.90 15.18 11.33
N TYR A 184 6.81 14.70 11.92
CA TYR A 184 6.72 14.48 13.36
C TYR A 184 7.75 13.47 13.86
N ALA A 185 7.86 12.30 13.23
CA ALA A 185 8.84 11.28 13.59
C ALA A 185 10.29 11.75 13.44
N ALA A 186 10.53 12.69 12.53
CA ALA A 186 11.84 13.32 12.31
C ALA A 186 12.12 14.50 13.27
N GLY A 187 11.19 14.86 14.16
CA GLY A 187 11.30 16.02 15.05
C GLY A 187 11.28 17.37 14.31
N LEU A 188 10.64 17.41 13.14
CA LEU A 188 10.49 18.61 12.32
C LEU A 188 9.10 19.23 12.50
N ASP A 189 8.98 20.52 12.17
CA ASP A 189 7.68 21.19 12.07
C ASP A 189 6.80 20.57 10.97
N ASP A 190 5.50 20.85 11.05
CA ASP A 190 4.54 20.44 10.04
C ASP A 190 4.98 20.85 8.62
N PRO A 191 4.86 19.96 7.64
CA PRO A 191 5.28 20.26 6.29
C PRO A 191 4.43 21.38 5.69
N SER A 192 5.08 22.31 5.00
CA SER A 192 4.38 23.39 4.31
C SER A 192 3.49 22.85 3.19
N SER A 193 2.45 23.59 2.82
CA SER A 193 1.58 23.22 1.68
C SER A 193 2.37 23.04 0.39
N GLU A 194 3.46 23.79 0.22
CA GLU A 194 4.35 23.66 -0.94
C GLU A 194 5.12 22.33 -0.90
N THR A 195 5.61 21.92 0.26
CA THR A 195 6.32 20.64 0.44
C THR A 195 5.39 19.47 0.13
N ILE A 196 4.17 19.49 0.65
CA ILE A 196 3.15 18.47 0.39
C ILE A 196 2.81 18.43 -1.11
N SER A 197 2.56 19.58 -1.73
CA SER A 197 2.24 19.67 -3.14
C SER A 197 3.34 19.11 -4.04
N ARG A 198 4.60 19.43 -3.75
CA ARG A 198 5.76 18.88 -4.46
C ARG A 198 5.91 17.38 -4.25
N GLY A 199 5.66 16.88 -3.03
CA GLY A 199 5.68 15.45 -2.72
C GLY A 199 4.67 14.67 -3.56
N ILE A 200 3.42 15.09 -3.56
CA ILE A 200 2.34 14.48 -4.36
C ILE A 200 2.63 14.58 -5.85
N GLY A 201 3.15 15.71 -6.32
CA GLY A 201 3.57 15.87 -7.71
C GLY A 201 4.66 14.89 -8.13
N ALA A 202 5.66 14.69 -7.28
CA ALA A 202 6.73 13.73 -7.51
C ALA A 202 6.23 12.28 -7.46
N GLU A 203 5.31 11.96 -6.55
CA GLU A 203 4.68 10.63 -6.44
C GLU A 203 3.88 10.28 -7.71
N GLY A 204 3.09 11.23 -8.22
CA GLY A 204 2.39 11.07 -9.49
C GLY A 204 3.34 10.81 -10.66
N LEU A 205 4.43 11.57 -10.75
CA LEU A 205 5.44 11.38 -11.79
C LEU A 205 6.11 9.99 -11.67
N ASN A 206 6.41 9.56 -10.45
CA ASN A 206 7.00 8.24 -10.20
C ASN A 206 6.06 7.11 -10.60
N CYS A 207 4.75 7.23 -10.34
CA CYS A 207 3.74 6.29 -10.81
C CYS A 207 3.69 6.22 -12.35
N ALA A 208 3.78 7.36 -13.04
CA ALA A 208 3.81 7.39 -14.49
C ALA A 208 5.06 6.68 -15.04
N ILE A 209 6.24 6.97 -14.47
CA ILE A 209 7.50 6.29 -14.83
C ILE A 209 7.40 4.78 -14.56
N SER A 210 6.87 4.37 -13.40
CA SER A 210 6.65 2.95 -13.08
C SER A 210 5.76 2.26 -14.12
N GLY A 211 4.66 2.91 -14.53
CA GLY A 211 3.80 2.40 -15.60
C GLY A 211 4.52 2.25 -16.94
N MET A 212 5.42 3.18 -17.29
CA MET A 212 6.26 3.07 -18.50
C MET A 212 7.28 1.94 -18.42
N LEU A 213 7.82 1.65 -17.23
CA LEU A 213 8.75 0.56 -16.99
C LEU A 213 8.06 -0.79 -16.77
N GLY A 214 6.72 -0.84 -16.89
CA GLY A 214 5.94 -2.06 -16.72
C GLY A 214 5.78 -2.52 -15.27
N GLY A 215 6.00 -1.61 -14.32
CA GLY A 215 5.83 -1.82 -12.90
C GLY A 215 4.39 -1.59 -12.42
N VAL A 216 4.25 -1.45 -11.10
CA VAL A 216 2.98 -1.19 -10.41
C VAL A 216 2.94 0.23 -9.85
N ALA A 217 1.77 0.67 -9.37
CA ALA A 217 1.64 1.95 -8.68
C ALA A 217 2.58 2.02 -7.47
N THR A 218 3.16 3.20 -7.25
CA THR A 218 4.00 3.52 -6.10
C THR A 218 3.31 4.56 -5.24
N THR A 219 3.49 4.48 -3.93
CA THR A 219 2.96 5.42 -2.94
C THR A 219 3.97 5.61 -1.82
N SER A 220 3.74 6.58 -0.95
CA SER A 220 4.41 6.66 0.35
C SER A 220 4.12 5.38 1.16
N TYR A 221 4.99 5.05 2.11
CA TYR A 221 4.90 3.81 2.87
C TYR A 221 4.97 4.11 4.37
N THR A 222 3.82 4.09 4.99
CA THR A 222 3.58 4.53 6.39
C THR A 222 4.44 3.75 7.38
N GLU A 223 4.64 2.44 7.18
CA GLU A 223 5.37 1.57 8.10
C GLU A 223 6.84 1.98 8.25
N ASN A 224 7.45 2.52 7.19
CA ASN A 224 8.83 3.00 7.24
C ASN A 224 8.99 4.25 8.11
N ILE A 225 7.92 5.00 8.37
CA ILE A 225 7.95 6.18 9.25
C ILE A 225 8.27 5.77 10.68
N GLY A 226 7.75 4.62 11.11
CA GLY A 226 8.07 4.05 12.43
C GLY A 226 9.56 3.78 12.63
N LEU A 227 10.29 3.44 11.55
CA LEU A 227 11.74 3.24 11.61
C LEU A 227 12.50 4.54 11.92
N ILE A 228 12.03 5.69 11.45
CA ILE A 228 12.63 7.00 11.76
C ILE A 228 12.55 7.24 13.25
N GLY A 229 11.38 7.03 13.86
CA GLY A 229 11.19 7.19 15.30
C GLY A 229 12.05 6.23 16.14
N LEU A 230 12.19 4.98 15.71
CA LEU A 230 12.98 3.96 16.41
C LEU A 230 14.49 4.17 16.28
N THR A 231 14.97 4.56 15.10
CA THR A 231 16.41 4.69 14.82
C THR A 231 16.96 6.08 15.05
N GLY A 232 16.09 7.09 15.12
CA GLY A 232 16.47 8.50 15.14
C GLY A 232 17.12 9.00 13.84
N VAL A 233 17.06 8.21 12.75
CA VAL A 233 17.71 8.53 11.47
C VAL A 233 16.70 9.08 10.48
N ALA A 234 16.67 10.40 10.31
CA ALA A 234 15.81 11.12 9.37
C ALA A 234 16.61 11.75 8.21
N SER A 235 17.63 11.06 7.72
CA SER A 235 18.53 11.59 6.70
C SER A 235 18.06 11.31 5.28
N ARG A 236 17.95 12.34 4.46
CA ARG A 236 17.67 12.21 3.01
C ARG A 236 18.73 11.40 2.27
N TRP A 237 19.98 11.40 2.76
CA TRP A 237 21.06 10.61 2.17
C TRP A 237 20.83 9.12 2.33
N VAL A 238 20.32 8.68 3.48
CA VAL A 238 19.95 7.27 3.71
C VAL A 238 18.88 6.83 2.72
N VAL A 239 17.82 7.64 2.54
CA VAL A 239 16.77 7.33 1.55
C VAL A 239 17.31 7.28 0.13
N ARG A 240 18.16 8.22 -0.27
CA ARG A 240 18.80 8.24 -1.60
C ARG A 240 19.68 7.00 -1.82
N THR A 241 20.49 6.64 -0.83
CA THR A 241 21.33 5.45 -0.89
C THR A 241 20.47 4.18 -1.02
N GLY A 242 19.39 4.09 -0.24
CA GLY A 242 18.41 3.00 -0.35
C GLY A 242 17.80 2.90 -1.75
N ALA A 243 17.40 4.03 -2.33
CA ALA A 243 16.86 4.07 -3.69
C ALA A 243 17.88 3.60 -4.74
N ILE A 244 19.14 4.02 -4.64
CA ILE A 244 20.22 3.55 -5.54
C ILE A 244 20.44 2.05 -5.38
N LEU A 245 20.47 1.54 -4.15
CA LEU A 245 20.61 0.10 -3.90
C LEU A 245 19.43 -0.68 -4.50
N LEU A 246 18.19 -0.20 -4.37
CA LEU A 246 17.02 -0.84 -4.97
C LEU A 246 17.11 -0.87 -6.50
N ILE A 247 17.58 0.22 -7.13
CA ILE A 247 17.81 0.25 -8.59
C ILE A 247 18.86 -0.78 -8.98
N LEU A 248 19.98 -0.87 -8.27
CA LEU A 248 21.02 -1.87 -8.54
C LEU A 248 20.49 -3.30 -8.33
N MET A 249 19.77 -3.57 -7.25
CA MET A 249 19.15 -4.86 -6.97
C MET A 249 18.14 -5.27 -8.04
N SER A 250 17.39 -4.31 -8.60
CA SER A 250 16.40 -4.57 -9.65
C SER A 250 17.00 -5.11 -10.94
N THR A 251 18.31 -4.89 -11.17
CA THR A 251 19.04 -5.43 -12.33
C THR A 251 19.46 -6.89 -12.15
N ILE A 252 19.39 -7.42 -10.92
CA ILE A 252 19.77 -8.80 -10.60
C ILE A 252 18.58 -9.73 -10.88
N GLY A 253 18.56 -10.35 -12.07
CA GLY A 253 17.44 -11.19 -12.49
C GLY A 253 17.21 -12.39 -11.57
N LYS A 254 18.27 -13.00 -11.02
CA LYS A 254 18.17 -14.10 -10.04
C LYS A 254 17.45 -13.68 -8.75
N LEU A 255 17.63 -12.45 -8.29
CA LEU A 255 16.96 -11.94 -7.09
C LEU A 255 15.43 -11.84 -7.32
N GLY A 256 15.03 -11.30 -8.47
CA GLY A 256 13.63 -11.26 -8.85
C GLY A 256 13.01 -12.65 -8.98
N ALA A 257 13.72 -13.59 -9.60
CA ALA A 257 13.28 -14.97 -9.68
C ALA A 257 13.15 -15.63 -8.30
N LEU A 258 14.09 -15.37 -7.38
CA LEU A 258 14.05 -15.89 -6.00
C LEU A 258 12.81 -15.37 -5.25
N VAL A 259 12.54 -14.08 -5.33
CA VAL A 259 11.34 -13.48 -4.70
C VAL A 259 10.05 -14.08 -5.27
N ALA A 260 10.03 -14.37 -6.58
CA ALA A 260 8.87 -14.99 -7.22
C ALA A 260 8.61 -16.44 -6.78
N THR A 261 9.59 -17.13 -6.17
CA THR A 261 9.39 -18.48 -5.62
C THR A 261 8.79 -18.51 -4.22
N ILE A 262 8.58 -17.36 -3.59
CA ILE A 262 8.00 -17.32 -2.24
C ILE A 262 6.56 -17.87 -2.28
N PRO A 263 6.27 -18.95 -1.53
CA PRO A 263 4.94 -19.55 -1.53
C PRO A 263 3.86 -18.62 -0.99
N SER A 264 2.65 -18.70 -1.58
CA SER A 264 1.51 -17.88 -1.16
C SER A 264 1.17 -17.97 0.35
N PRO A 265 1.30 -19.11 1.07
CA PRO A 265 1.08 -19.15 2.52
C PRO A 265 2.04 -18.27 3.32
N ILE A 266 3.30 -18.12 2.88
CA ILE A 266 4.26 -17.21 3.54
C ILE A 266 3.82 -15.75 3.33
N ILE A 267 3.44 -15.41 2.10
CA ILE A 267 2.93 -14.08 1.76
C ILE A 267 1.66 -13.77 2.57
N GLY A 268 0.76 -14.75 2.69
CA GLY A 268 -0.47 -14.63 3.47
C GLY A 268 -0.24 -14.32 4.94
N GLY A 269 0.69 -15.02 5.59
CA GLY A 269 1.08 -14.73 6.98
C GLY A 269 1.66 -13.33 7.15
N ALA A 270 2.52 -12.90 6.22
CA ALA A 270 3.05 -11.53 6.22
C ALA A 270 1.93 -10.49 6.01
N TYR A 271 1.03 -10.71 5.06
CA TYR A 271 -0.09 -9.81 4.78
C TYR A 271 -1.07 -9.68 5.94
N ILE A 272 -1.39 -10.77 6.66
CA ILE A 272 -2.24 -10.71 7.86
C ILE A 272 -1.64 -9.72 8.86
N SER A 273 -0.34 -9.83 9.12
CA SER A 273 0.34 -8.94 10.07
C SER A 273 0.41 -7.51 9.57
N LEU A 274 0.82 -7.29 8.32
CA LEU A 274 1.00 -5.94 7.74
C LEU A 274 -0.33 -5.20 7.61
N PHE A 275 -1.35 -5.84 7.04
CA PHE A 275 -2.67 -5.18 6.85
C PHE A 275 -3.38 -4.95 8.18
N GLY A 276 -3.15 -5.83 9.17
CA GLY A 276 -3.59 -5.60 10.54
C GLY A 276 -2.98 -4.33 11.14
N VAL A 277 -1.68 -4.13 10.95
CA VAL A 277 -0.97 -2.91 11.39
C VAL A 277 -1.50 -1.68 10.66
N ILE A 278 -1.71 -1.74 9.33
CA ILE A 278 -2.28 -0.61 8.57
C ILE A 278 -3.66 -0.23 9.14
N GLY A 279 -4.54 -1.21 9.39
CA GLY A 279 -5.83 -0.94 10.02
C GLY A 279 -5.70 -0.25 11.38
N ALA A 280 -4.76 -0.69 12.21
CA ALA A 280 -4.48 -0.11 13.52
C ALA A 280 -3.91 1.31 13.42
N LEU A 281 -3.06 1.62 12.44
CA LEU A 281 -2.56 2.98 12.19
C LEU A 281 -3.70 3.95 11.87
N GLY A 282 -4.74 3.52 11.14
CA GLY A 282 -5.94 4.32 10.93
C GLY A 282 -6.63 4.70 12.25
N ILE A 283 -6.68 3.78 13.21
CA ILE A 283 -7.20 4.06 14.57
C ILE A 283 -6.32 5.08 15.30
N GLN A 284 -4.99 4.95 15.21
CA GLN A 284 -4.06 5.91 15.83
C GLN A 284 -4.23 7.33 15.25
N VAL A 285 -4.49 7.45 13.95
CA VAL A 285 -4.78 8.76 13.35
C VAL A 285 -6.09 9.34 13.91
N LEU A 286 -7.12 8.52 14.10
CA LEU A 286 -8.38 8.96 14.70
C LEU A 286 -8.22 9.45 16.14
N MET A 287 -7.26 8.95 16.90
CA MET A 287 -6.98 9.44 18.27
C MET A 287 -6.52 10.90 18.31
N ARG A 288 -6.18 11.50 17.17
CA ARG A 288 -5.87 12.94 17.06
C ARG A 288 -7.11 13.81 16.99
N ALA A 289 -8.27 13.25 16.63
CA ALA A 289 -9.55 13.94 16.63
C ALA A 289 -10.29 13.64 17.93
N ASP A 290 -11.21 14.53 18.32
CA ASP A 290 -12.08 14.27 19.47
C ASP A 290 -13.10 13.18 19.13
N MET A 291 -12.80 11.94 19.49
CA MET A 291 -13.70 10.80 19.32
C MET A 291 -14.79 10.73 20.41
N GLY A 292 -14.81 11.63 21.39
CA GLY A 292 -15.93 11.86 22.28
C GLY A 292 -17.07 12.63 21.61
N SER A 293 -16.78 13.36 20.54
CA SER A 293 -17.79 14.06 19.74
C SER A 293 -18.69 13.08 18.98
N GLN A 294 -20.00 13.16 19.20
CA GLN A 294 -20.99 12.34 18.47
C GLN A 294 -20.91 12.59 16.96
N ARG A 295 -20.58 13.81 16.55
CA ARG A 295 -20.34 14.18 15.14
C ARG A 295 -19.27 13.28 14.51
N ASN A 296 -18.10 13.22 15.10
CA ASN A 296 -16.96 12.48 14.56
C ASN A 296 -17.21 10.98 14.54
N VAL A 297 -17.82 10.45 15.59
CA VAL A 297 -18.21 9.01 15.65
C VAL A 297 -19.14 8.64 14.51
N LEU A 298 -20.16 9.49 14.22
CA LEU A 298 -21.08 9.25 13.13
C LEU A 298 -20.41 9.35 11.75
N ILE A 299 -19.56 10.35 11.53
CA ILE A 299 -18.83 10.52 10.25
C ILE A 299 -17.92 9.32 9.99
N VAL A 300 -17.12 8.94 10.98
CA VAL A 300 -16.17 7.82 10.87
C VAL A 300 -16.92 6.49 10.66
N GLY A 301 -17.95 6.24 11.46
CA GLY A 301 -18.77 5.03 11.36
C GLY A 301 -19.46 4.91 9.99
N PHE A 302 -20.08 6.01 9.52
CA PHE A 302 -20.70 6.06 8.20
C PHE A 302 -19.70 5.82 7.08
N ALA A 303 -18.57 6.56 7.06
CA ALA A 303 -17.56 6.45 6.04
C ALA A 303 -16.95 5.03 5.97
N PHE A 304 -16.66 4.44 7.12
CA PHE A 304 -16.12 3.09 7.22
C PHE A 304 -17.12 2.02 6.75
N LEU A 305 -18.38 2.12 7.17
CA LEU A 305 -19.42 1.18 6.74
C LEU A 305 -19.68 1.27 5.23
N MET A 306 -19.73 2.47 4.68
CA MET A 306 -19.87 2.68 3.24
C MET A 306 -18.68 2.12 2.47
N ALA A 307 -17.47 2.25 3.01
CA ALA A 307 -16.26 1.67 2.41
C ALA A 307 -16.30 0.15 2.31
N LEU A 308 -16.89 -0.52 3.31
CA LEU A 308 -16.99 -1.99 3.29
C LEU A 308 -18.12 -2.51 2.39
N GLY A 309 -19.24 -1.77 2.31
CA GLY A 309 -20.45 -2.22 1.62
C GLY A 309 -20.59 -1.74 0.18
N LEU A 310 -20.33 -0.44 -0.07
CA LEU A 310 -20.65 0.18 -1.35
C LEU A 310 -19.83 -0.35 -2.53
N PRO A 311 -18.51 -0.63 -2.43
CA PRO A 311 -17.75 -1.17 -3.55
C PRO A 311 -18.30 -2.48 -4.08
N GLY A 312 -18.64 -3.42 -3.19
CA GLY A 312 -19.22 -4.70 -3.57
C GLY A 312 -20.61 -4.55 -4.22
N TRP A 313 -21.41 -3.62 -3.74
CA TRP A 313 -22.73 -3.32 -4.33
C TRP A 313 -22.58 -2.70 -5.74
N ILE A 314 -21.63 -1.75 -5.92
CA ILE A 314 -21.36 -1.15 -7.23
C ILE A 314 -20.87 -2.21 -8.22
N GLU A 315 -19.95 -3.07 -7.80
CA GLU A 315 -19.39 -4.13 -8.66
C GLU A 315 -20.46 -5.13 -9.13
N GLN A 316 -21.43 -5.44 -8.28
CA GLN A 316 -22.55 -6.33 -8.63
C GLN A 316 -23.60 -5.69 -9.56
N ASN A 317 -23.84 -4.38 -9.44
CA ASN A 317 -24.93 -3.70 -10.14
C ASN A 317 -24.44 -2.84 -11.32
N HIS A 318 -23.19 -2.43 -11.35
CA HIS A 318 -22.60 -1.54 -12.36
C HIS A 318 -21.25 -2.06 -12.83
N ALA A 319 -21.26 -2.94 -13.82
CA ALA A 319 -20.04 -3.58 -14.36
C ALA A 319 -18.98 -2.60 -14.92
N VAL A 320 -19.35 -1.34 -15.17
CA VAL A 320 -18.47 -0.31 -15.77
C VAL A 320 -17.79 0.54 -14.72
N PHE A 321 -18.40 0.69 -13.54
CA PHE A 321 -17.84 1.49 -12.45
C PHE A 321 -17.33 0.57 -11.33
N SER A 322 -16.06 0.66 -11.03
CA SER A 322 -15.47 0.03 -9.87
C SER A 322 -14.83 1.09 -8.99
N THR A 323 -15.09 1.02 -7.71
CA THR A 323 -14.49 1.89 -6.72
C THR A 323 -13.73 1.07 -5.68
N THR A 324 -12.80 1.69 -4.98
CA THR A 324 -12.05 1.03 -3.91
C THR A 324 -12.62 1.41 -2.55
N PRO A 325 -12.59 0.51 -1.56
CA PRO A 325 -13.03 0.81 -0.20
C PRO A 325 -12.40 2.08 0.37
N MET A 326 -11.10 2.30 0.17
CA MET A 326 -10.42 3.49 0.63
C MET A 326 -10.92 4.77 -0.04
N ALA A 327 -11.22 4.74 -1.35
CA ALA A 327 -11.75 5.90 -2.05
C ALA A 327 -13.15 6.26 -1.53
N VAL A 328 -13.99 5.26 -1.28
CA VAL A 328 -15.32 5.45 -0.68
C VAL A 328 -15.20 6.04 0.72
N ALA A 329 -14.33 5.47 1.58
CA ALA A 329 -14.09 6.01 2.91
C ALA A 329 -13.67 7.48 2.87
N GLY A 330 -12.64 7.79 2.07
CA GLY A 330 -12.10 9.14 1.96
C GLY A 330 -13.11 10.15 1.45
N ILE A 331 -13.85 9.81 0.39
CA ILE A 331 -14.86 10.71 -0.19
C ILE A 331 -16.05 10.91 0.79
N CYS A 332 -16.60 9.82 1.37
CA CYS A 332 -17.69 9.92 2.32
C CYS A 332 -17.30 10.73 3.55
N ALA A 333 -16.13 10.44 4.13
CA ALA A 333 -15.63 11.19 5.28
C ALA A 333 -15.41 12.67 4.95
N ALA A 334 -14.74 12.98 3.82
CA ALA A 334 -14.46 14.35 3.41
C ALA A 334 -15.73 15.16 3.15
N VAL A 335 -16.73 14.56 2.48
CA VAL A 335 -18.02 15.20 2.23
C VAL A 335 -18.76 15.45 3.55
N CYS A 336 -18.86 14.44 4.41
CA CYS A 336 -19.53 14.61 5.70
C CYS A 336 -18.80 15.62 6.61
N ASP A 337 -17.46 15.54 6.68
CA ASP A 337 -16.67 16.47 7.50
C ASP A 337 -16.76 17.93 7.02
N SER A 338 -16.93 18.12 5.71
CA SER A 338 -17.12 19.46 5.12
C SER A 338 -18.51 20.01 5.29
N LEU A 339 -19.54 19.16 5.24
CA LEU A 339 -20.96 19.58 5.32
C LEU A 339 -21.45 19.73 6.75
N ILE A 340 -20.98 18.88 7.67
CA ILE A 340 -21.41 18.89 9.07
C ILE A 340 -20.52 19.87 9.85
N PRO A 341 -21.10 20.92 10.48
CA PRO A 341 -20.33 21.90 11.23
C PRO A 341 -19.59 21.23 12.42
N GLY A 342 -18.41 21.72 12.72
CA GLY A 342 -17.57 21.26 13.84
C GLY A 342 -16.39 22.21 14.05
N THR A 343 -15.83 22.22 15.25
CA THR A 343 -14.67 23.04 15.58
C THR A 343 -13.36 22.44 15.05
N ASP A 344 -12.31 23.24 14.95
CA ASP A 344 -11.00 22.75 14.51
C ASP A 344 -10.43 21.73 15.53
N GLU A 345 -10.70 21.91 16.82
CA GLU A 345 -10.32 20.95 17.88
C GLU A 345 -11.02 19.60 17.71
N GLU A 346 -12.34 19.60 17.49
CA GLU A 346 -13.07 18.35 17.20
C GLU A 346 -12.50 17.61 16.01
N ARG A 347 -12.11 18.32 14.95
CA ARG A 347 -11.52 17.74 13.73
C ARG A 347 -10.09 17.26 13.90
N GLY A 348 -9.42 17.62 15.03
CA GLY A 348 -8.02 17.32 15.28
C GLY A 348 -7.04 18.19 14.48
N ILE A 349 -7.49 19.39 14.07
CA ILE A 349 -6.66 20.36 13.35
C ILE A 349 -5.82 21.14 14.39
N GLY A 350 -4.48 21.03 14.27
CA GLY A 350 -3.55 21.76 15.14
C GLY A 350 -3.32 21.12 16.53
N VAL A 351 -3.84 19.94 16.79
CA VAL A 351 -3.59 19.20 18.03
C VAL A 351 -2.17 18.65 18.00
N LYS A 352 -1.30 19.13 18.89
CA LYS A 352 0.01 18.52 19.17
C LYS A 352 -0.24 17.30 20.06
N LEU A 353 0.24 16.15 19.66
CA LEU A 353 0.32 14.98 20.55
C LEU A 353 1.40 15.30 21.60
N GLU A 354 1.04 15.31 22.87
CA GLU A 354 1.98 15.33 24.00
C GLU A 354 2.72 13.99 24.12
#